data_a7e48edefbccc272f43a54c241d6cb58
#
_entry.id   a7e48edefbccc272f43a54c241d6cb58
#
_cell.length_a   1.000
_cell.length_b   1.000
_cell.length_c   1.000
_cell.angle_alpha   90.00
_cell.angle_beta   90.00
_cell.angle_gamma   90.00
#
_symmetry.space_group_name_H-M   'P 1'
#
loop_
_entity.id
_entity.type
_entity.pdbx_description
1 polymer ?
#
loop_
_entity_poly.entity_id
_entity_poly.type
_entity_poly.pdbx_seq_one_letter_code
_entity_poly.pdbx_strand_id
1 'polypeptide(L)'
;MKQDALPGRIATEMASLIASGEVPTETHLTAQSIADRFSVSRSPVRAALKMLEEKGLVRQNRNRGYFVRPLTARTKSAAMKSASLNRDGPRAYYLLAEDWVRDQIGDEVTETFLLDRYHISRSELAAILTRAVGEGWIERKPGYGWRLLPVAKTPEAQAQLYRMRLLLEPAAFLEPTFRIDRQVIERLRNDLERIRDSTHLEWPADRLHAAGVTLHEELMRMSGNPFLFQAVQRVNRMRRLLEYRSMIDRARLVTETKEHLEILKPVAAGDLVEASFLMRRHIQRALERKHAAAGNKLHLSP
;
A
#
# COMPACT_ATOMS: atom_id res chain seq x y z
N MET A 1 -12.28 27.22 -7.60
CA MET A 1 -11.12 26.64 -6.93
C MET A 1 -11.13 25.11 -6.83
N LYS A 2 -11.63 24.37 -7.84
CA LYS A 2 -11.71 22.90 -7.86
C LYS A 2 -10.70 22.21 -8.82
N GLN A 3 -9.83 22.98 -9.51
CA GLN A 3 -8.89 22.43 -10.52
C GLN A 3 -7.47 22.15 -10.03
N ASP A 4 -7.08 22.60 -8.82
CA ASP A 4 -5.68 22.51 -8.37
C ASP A 4 -5.32 21.18 -7.66
N ALA A 5 -6.30 20.38 -7.28
CA ALA A 5 -6.03 19.15 -6.51
C ALA A 5 -5.35 18.05 -7.34
N LEU A 6 -5.77 17.81 -8.58
CA LEU A 6 -5.24 16.72 -9.41
C LEU A 6 -3.82 17.02 -9.95
N PRO A 7 -3.52 18.21 -10.51
CA PRO A 7 -2.15 18.57 -10.90
C PRO A 7 -1.16 18.51 -9.74
N GLY A 8 -1.57 19.01 -8.57
CA GLY A 8 -0.74 18.97 -7.36
C GLY A 8 -0.41 17.55 -6.92
N ARG A 9 -1.36 16.62 -6.96
CA ARG A 9 -1.16 15.20 -6.66
C ARG A 9 -0.17 14.55 -7.64
N ILE A 10 -0.36 14.77 -8.94
CA ILE A 10 0.54 14.25 -9.99
C ILE A 10 1.95 14.80 -9.78
N ALA A 11 2.10 16.11 -9.53
CA ALA A 11 3.39 16.75 -9.30
C ALA A 11 4.09 16.17 -8.07
N THR A 12 3.38 15.92 -7.00
CA THR A 12 3.94 15.35 -5.76
C THR A 12 4.40 13.92 -5.94
N GLU A 13 3.60 13.09 -6.61
CA GLU A 13 3.96 11.70 -6.84
C GLU A 13 5.13 11.58 -7.82
N MET A 14 5.16 12.39 -8.87
CA MET A 14 6.32 12.50 -9.76
C MET A 14 7.56 13.00 -9.04
N ALA A 15 7.45 13.98 -8.14
CA ALA A 15 8.56 14.45 -7.32
C ALA A 15 9.12 13.34 -6.42
N SER A 16 8.25 12.48 -5.89
CA SER A 16 8.65 11.29 -5.12
C SER A 16 9.44 10.29 -5.96
N LEU A 17 8.94 9.97 -7.17
CA LEU A 17 9.59 9.04 -8.09
C LEU A 17 10.96 9.55 -8.58
N ILE A 18 11.08 10.86 -8.78
CA ILE A 18 12.34 11.52 -9.14
C ILE A 18 13.31 11.50 -7.94
N ALA A 19 12.83 11.83 -6.74
CA ALA A 19 13.67 11.87 -5.54
C ALA A 19 14.14 10.48 -5.09
N SER A 20 13.34 9.42 -5.33
CA SER A 20 13.73 8.02 -5.08
C SER A 20 14.67 7.45 -6.13
N GLY A 21 14.85 8.13 -7.28
CA GLY A 21 15.64 7.63 -8.42
C GLY A 21 14.88 6.62 -9.29
N GLU A 22 13.61 6.34 -9.02
CA GLU A 22 12.76 5.49 -9.88
C GLU A 22 12.56 6.12 -11.27
N VAL A 23 12.55 7.44 -11.32
CA VAL A 23 12.67 8.21 -12.56
C VAL A 23 14.07 8.86 -12.58
N PRO A 24 15.03 8.30 -13.33
CA PRO A 24 16.42 8.74 -13.33
C PRO A 24 16.61 10.18 -13.83
N THR A 25 17.73 10.79 -13.45
CA THR A 25 18.20 12.06 -14.02
C THR A 25 18.27 11.98 -15.54
N GLU A 26 17.98 13.09 -16.22
CA GLU A 26 17.92 13.24 -17.68
C GLU A 26 16.81 12.43 -18.36
N THR A 27 15.94 11.75 -17.61
CA THR A 27 14.75 11.07 -18.20
C THR A 27 13.85 12.10 -18.88
N HIS A 28 13.50 11.82 -20.13
CA HIS A 28 12.52 12.62 -20.89
C HIS A 28 11.09 12.32 -20.40
N LEU A 29 10.42 13.34 -19.89
CA LEU A 29 9.06 13.25 -19.39
C LEU A 29 8.08 13.83 -20.41
N THR A 30 7.29 12.97 -21.04
CA THR A 30 6.23 13.40 -21.94
C THR A 30 4.90 13.51 -21.20
N ALA A 31 4.08 14.49 -21.57
CA ALA A 31 2.73 14.61 -20.99
C ALA A 31 1.87 13.37 -21.27
N GLN A 32 2.14 12.65 -22.37
CA GLN A 32 1.42 11.44 -22.73
C GLN A 32 1.81 10.28 -21.78
N SER A 33 3.11 9.99 -21.65
CA SER A 33 3.56 8.86 -20.79
C SER A 33 3.13 9.01 -19.33
N ILE A 34 3.12 10.26 -18.83
CA ILE A 34 2.61 10.53 -17.47
C ILE A 34 1.09 10.41 -17.42
N ALA A 35 0.37 10.89 -18.44
CA ALA A 35 -1.09 10.76 -18.51
C ALA A 35 -1.53 9.28 -18.52
N ASP A 36 -0.81 8.44 -19.27
CA ASP A 36 -1.06 7.00 -19.32
C ASP A 36 -0.77 6.33 -17.97
N ARG A 37 0.35 6.68 -17.33
CA ARG A 37 0.73 6.16 -16.01
C ARG A 37 -0.29 6.47 -14.92
N PHE A 38 -0.88 7.68 -14.96
CA PHE A 38 -1.85 8.14 -13.95
C PHE A 38 -3.30 7.95 -14.37
N SER A 39 -3.55 7.41 -15.57
CA SER A 39 -4.90 7.24 -16.15
C SER A 39 -5.72 8.55 -16.14
N VAL A 40 -5.09 9.63 -16.58
CA VAL A 40 -5.67 10.99 -16.64
C VAL A 40 -5.47 11.62 -18.02
N SER A 41 -6.15 12.74 -18.28
CA SER A 41 -5.91 13.53 -19.49
C SER A 41 -4.58 14.30 -19.40
N ARG A 42 -4.04 14.76 -20.54
CA ARG A 42 -2.77 15.51 -20.62
C ARG A 42 -2.79 16.90 -19.96
N SER A 43 -3.99 17.50 -19.82
CA SER A 43 -4.12 18.86 -19.27
C SER A 43 -3.62 18.98 -17.82
N PRO A 44 -4.08 18.16 -16.84
CA PRO A 44 -3.56 18.21 -15.46
C PRO A 44 -2.09 17.83 -15.38
N VAL A 45 -1.61 16.96 -16.29
CA VAL A 45 -0.19 16.58 -16.35
C VAL A 45 0.70 17.76 -16.75
N ARG A 46 0.29 18.58 -17.73
CA ARG A 46 1.03 19.79 -18.12
C ARG A 46 1.15 20.78 -16.94
N ALA A 47 0.05 20.97 -16.21
CA ALA A 47 0.08 21.79 -15.00
C ALA A 47 1.03 21.19 -13.93
N ALA A 48 1.02 19.89 -13.73
CA ALA A 48 1.93 19.20 -12.81
C ALA A 48 3.41 19.35 -13.22
N LEU A 49 3.72 19.21 -14.51
CA LEU A 49 5.07 19.39 -15.04
C LEU A 49 5.60 20.82 -14.80
N LYS A 50 4.73 21.82 -14.95
CA LYS A 50 5.07 23.22 -14.63
C LYS A 50 5.37 23.39 -13.14
N MET A 51 4.58 22.79 -12.26
CA MET A 51 4.85 22.80 -10.81
C MET A 51 6.17 22.11 -10.45
N LEU A 52 6.52 21.02 -11.15
CA LEU A 52 7.83 20.35 -10.96
C LEU A 52 9.00 21.21 -11.45
N GLU A 53 8.81 21.97 -12.50
CA GLU A 53 9.79 22.92 -13.01
C GLU A 53 10.02 24.07 -12.03
N GLU A 54 8.96 24.66 -11.50
CA GLU A 54 9.01 25.68 -10.44
C GLU A 54 9.73 25.19 -9.18
N LYS A 55 9.61 23.90 -8.85
CA LYS A 55 10.35 23.23 -7.76
C LYS A 55 11.79 22.85 -8.13
N GLY A 56 12.22 23.09 -9.38
CA GLY A 56 13.57 22.78 -9.85
C GLY A 56 13.89 21.31 -10.03
N LEU A 57 12.87 20.44 -10.08
CA LEU A 57 13.02 18.99 -10.26
C LEU A 57 13.11 18.58 -11.72
N VAL A 58 12.49 19.35 -12.60
CA VAL A 58 12.58 19.17 -14.05
C VAL A 58 12.98 20.47 -14.73
N ARG A 59 13.39 20.38 -15.97
CA ARG A 59 13.64 21.52 -16.87
C ARG A 59 12.87 21.33 -18.16
N GLN A 60 12.29 22.40 -18.67
CA GLN A 60 11.71 22.42 -19.99
C GLN A 60 12.79 22.73 -21.04
N ASN A 61 12.96 21.87 -22.03
CA ASN A 61 13.75 22.15 -23.21
C ASN A 61 12.81 22.58 -24.35
N ARG A 62 13.09 23.73 -24.95
CA ARG A 62 12.29 24.31 -26.03
C ARG A 62 12.11 23.28 -27.15
N ASN A 63 10.87 22.96 -27.51
CA ASN A 63 10.45 21.95 -28.50
C ASN A 63 10.82 20.49 -28.21
N ARG A 64 11.36 20.18 -27.02
CA ARG A 64 11.78 18.81 -26.64
C ARG A 64 11.07 18.25 -25.40
N GLY A 65 10.23 19.05 -24.74
CA GLY A 65 9.51 18.61 -23.53
C GLY A 65 10.28 18.81 -22.24
N TYR A 66 9.96 18.03 -21.22
CA TYR A 66 10.55 18.14 -19.87
C TYR A 66 11.57 17.04 -19.63
N PHE A 67 12.63 17.37 -18.89
CA PHE A 67 13.69 16.44 -18.51
C PHE A 67 13.97 16.54 -17.01
N VAL A 68 14.22 15.41 -16.35
CA VAL A 68 14.59 15.37 -14.94
C VAL A 68 15.95 16.03 -14.74
N ARG A 69 16.06 16.98 -13.79
CA ARG A 69 17.33 17.65 -13.46
C ARG A 69 18.16 16.80 -12.51
N PRO A 70 19.52 16.93 -12.55
CA PRO A 70 20.37 16.44 -11.48
C PRO A 70 19.93 17.03 -10.14
N LEU A 71 19.64 16.18 -9.16
CA LEU A 71 19.18 16.63 -7.85
C LEU A 71 20.38 17.01 -6.98
N THR A 72 20.39 18.24 -6.48
CA THR A 72 21.28 18.62 -5.36
C THR A 72 20.76 17.99 -4.06
N ALA A 73 21.61 17.84 -3.04
CA ALA A 73 21.19 17.36 -1.72
C ALA A 73 20.01 18.17 -1.16
N ARG A 74 19.99 19.49 -1.42
CA ARG A 74 18.91 20.39 -1.01
C ARG A 74 17.59 20.15 -1.77
N THR A 75 17.63 19.99 -3.10
CA THR A 75 16.43 19.72 -3.91
C THR A 75 15.92 18.30 -3.66
N LYS A 76 16.80 17.32 -3.45
CA LYS A 76 16.44 15.96 -3.05
C LYS A 76 15.75 15.95 -1.68
N SER A 77 16.31 16.64 -0.68
CA SER A 77 15.71 16.77 0.66
C SER A 77 14.37 17.51 0.62
N ALA A 78 14.26 18.60 -0.15
CA ALA A 78 13.00 19.35 -0.31
C ALA A 78 11.92 18.53 -1.04
N ALA A 79 12.30 17.78 -2.08
CA ALA A 79 11.40 16.86 -2.79
C ALA A 79 10.96 15.71 -1.89
N MET A 80 11.88 15.10 -1.12
CA MET A 80 11.58 14.08 -0.12
C MET A 80 10.70 14.64 1.01
N LYS A 81 10.94 15.85 1.49
CA LYS A 81 10.11 16.51 2.51
C LYS A 81 8.73 16.88 1.96
N SER A 82 8.62 17.36 0.74
CA SER A 82 7.32 17.59 0.06
C SER A 82 6.60 16.27 -0.23
N ALA A 83 7.33 15.22 -0.56
CA ALA A 83 6.80 13.86 -0.73
C ALA A 83 6.45 13.21 0.61
N SER A 84 7.18 13.48 1.72
CA SER A 84 6.85 12.98 3.05
C SER A 84 5.65 13.70 3.67
N LEU A 85 5.47 14.99 3.40
CA LEU A 85 4.25 15.73 3.80
C LEU A 85 2.98 15.21 3.09
N ASN A 86 3.15 14.53 1.93
CA ASN A 86 2.05 13.83 1.24
C ASN A 86 2.19 12.27 1.29
N ARG A 87 3.30 11.74 1.82
CA ARG A 87 3.49 10.29 2.12
C ARG A 87 2.91 9.88 3.44
N ASP A 88 2.82 10.77 4.39
CA ASP A 88 1.88 10.69 5.46
C ASP A 88 0.51 11.01 4.82
N GLY A 89 -0.03 10.04 4.10
CA GLY A 89 -1.46 10.05 3.81
C GLY A 89 -2.12 10.50 5.11
N PRO A 90 -2.87 11.57 5.14
CA PRO A 90 -2.75 12.63 6.13
C PRO A 90 -2.62 12.02 7.52
N ARG A 91 -1.72 12.51 8.34
CA ARG A 91 -1.57 12.11 9.76
C ARG A 91 -2.93 11.81 10.41
N ALA A 92 -3.94 12.52 9.99
CA ALA A 92 -5.33 12.31 10.30
C ALA A 92 -5.91 10.96 9.85
N TYR A 93 -5.47 10.38 8.73
CA TYR A 93 -5.90 9.03 8.31
C TYR A 93 -5.41 7.97 9.31
N TYR A 94 -4.16 8.05 9.72
CA TYR A 94 -3.60 7.11 10.70
C TYR A 94 -4.15 7.34 12.10
N LEU A 95 -4.42 8.59 12.47
CA LEU A 95 -5.11 8.94 13.73
C LEU A 95 -6.53 8.40 13.75
N LEU A 96 -7.30 8.56 12.65
CA LEU A 96 -8.63 7.98 12.52
C LEU A 96 -8.59 6.44 12.64
N ALA A 97 -7.65 5.79 11.95
CA ALA A 97 -7.48 4.35 12.01
C ALA A 97 -7.09 3.88 13.42
N GLU A 98 -6.21 4.62 14.10
CA GLU A 98 -5.77 4.32 15.46
C GLU A 98 -6.90 4.52 16.47
N ASP A 99 -7.61 5.64 16.39
CA ASP A 99 -8.77 5.95 17.25
C ASP A 99 -9.86 4.88 17.10
N TRP A 100 -10.10 4.43 15.84
CA TRP A 100 -11.04 3.34 15.58
C TRP A 100 -10.58 2.01 16.20
N VAL A 101 -9.33 1.63 16.01
CA VAL A 101 -8.78 0.38 16.57
C VAL A 101 -8.73 0.41 18.10
N ARG A 102 -8.59 1.59 18.71
CA ARG A 102 -8.58 1.78 20.18
C ARG A 102 -9.96 2.04 20.78
N ASP A 103 -11.04 1.95 20.01
CA ASP A 103 -12.39 2.26 20.46
C ASP A 103 -12.57 3.68 21.02
N GLN A 104 -11.74 4.64 20.52
CA GLN A 104 -11.82 6.06 20.89
C GLN A 104 -12.90 6.83 20.10
N ILE A 105 -13.47 6.19 19.09
CA ILE A 105 -14.58 6.70 18.28
C ILE A 105 -15.61 5.58 18.08
N GLY A 106 -16.88 5.96 17.98
CA GLY A 106 -17.97 5.01 17.76
C GLY A 106 -17.98 4.45 16.33
N ASP A 107 -18.81 3.44 16.13
CA ASP A 107 -18.97 2.76 14.83
C ASP A 107 -19.57 3.66 13.76
N GLU A 108 -20.22 4.75 14.15
CA GLU A 108 -20.84 5.69 13.25
C GLU A 108 -20.30 7.09 13.50
N VAL A 109 -19.90 7.77 12.44
CA VAL A 109 -19.31 9.12 12.51
C VAL A 109 -19.88 10.03 11.44
N THR A 110 -19.85 11.35 11.70
CA THR A 110 -20.24 12.37 10.74
C THR A 110 -19.01 13.07 10.17
N GLU A 111 -19.14 13.67 8.99
CA GLU A 111 -18.06 14.49 8.42
C GLU A 111 -17.69 15.65 9.33
N THR A 112 -18.67 16.31 9.93
CA THR A 112 -18.44 17.41 10.89
C THR A 112 -17.61 16.94 12.07
N PHE A 113 -17.95 15.81 12.68
CA PHE A 113 -17.18 15.23 13.78
C PHE A 113 -15.72 14.95 13.37
N LEU A 114 -15.50 14.37 12.18
CA LEU A 114 -14.16 14.05 11.70
C LEU A 114 -13.33 15.31 11.38
N LEU A 115 -13.96 16.34 10.79
CA LEU A 115 -13.32 17.63 10.52
C LEU A 115 -12.86 18.31 11.81
N ASP A 116 -13.73 18.35 12.81
CA ASP A 116 -13.48 19.01 14.09
C ASP A 116 -12.43 18.24 14.92
N ARG A 117 -12.55 16.90 14.98
CA ARG A 117 -11.66 16.06 15.78
C ARG A 117 -10.22 16.05 15.26
N TYR A 118 -10.04 16.00 13.94
CA TYR A 118 -8.72 15.88 13.32
C TYR A 118 -8.19 17.20 12.76
N HIS A 119 -8.94 18.31 12.89
CA HIS A 119 -8.56 19.63 12.42
C HIS A 119 -8.11 19.67 10.97
N ILE A 120 -8.84 18.97 10.09
CA ILE A 120 -8.54 18.82 8.66
C ILE A 120 -9.54 19.57 7.79
N SER A 121 -9.13 19.86 6.56
CA SER A 121 -10.00 20.44 5.55
C SER A 121 -10.98 19.42 4.96
N ARG A 122 -12.06 19.89 4.33
CA ARG A 122 -13.02 19.03 3.61
C ARG A 122 -12.36 18.22 2.50
N SER A 123 -11.37 18.77 1.82
CA SER A 123 -10.63 18.07 0.76
C SER A 123 -9.76 16.93 1.31
N GLU A 124 -9.11 17.15 2.45
CA GLU A 124 -8.35 16.09 3.14
C GLU A 124 -9.27 15.00 3.65
N LEU A 125 -10.40 15.37 4.27
CA LEU A 125 -11.40 14.39 4.70
C LEU A 125 -11.91 13.55 3.52
N ALA A 126 -12.24 14.17 2.39
CA ALA A 126 -12.69 13.44 1.22
C ALA A 126 -11.63 12.42 0.71
N ALA A 127 -10.35 12.80 0.74
CA ALA A 127 -9.25 11.89 0.39
C ALA A 127 -9.12 10.72 1.38
N ILE A 128 -9.21 11.00 2.69
CA ILE A 128 -9.20 10.00 3.76
C ILE A 128 -10.34 9.00 3.58
N LEU A 129 -11.57 9.49 3.42
CA LEU A 129 -12.75 8.65 3.27
C LEU A 129 -12.70 7.81 1.98
N THR A 130 -12.26 8.41 0.86
CA THR A 130 -12.06 7.66 -0.39
C THR A 130 -11.07 6.51 -0.20
N ARG A 131 -9.96 6.76 0.49
CA ARG A 131 -8.96 5.73 0.82
C ARG A 131 -9.56 4.66 1.73
N ALA A 132 -10.22 5.04 2.81
CA ALA A 132 -10.80 4.14 3.79
C ALA A 132 -11.90 3.25 3.21
N VAL A 133 -12.73 3.78 2.30
CA VAL A 133 -13.72 3.02 1.54
C VAL A 133 -13.02 2.03 0.59
N GLY A 134 -12.00 2.49 -0.15
CA GLY A 134 -11.21 1.62 -1.03
C GLY A 134 -10.51 0.48 -0.27
N GLU A 135 -10.10 0.73 0.97
CA GLU A 135 -9.52 -0.27 1.88
C GLU A 135 -10.57 -1.12 2.59
N GLY A 136 -11.87 -0.77 2.50
CA GLY A 136 -13.00 -1.60 2.96
C GLY A 136 -13.21 -1.63 4.46
N TRP A 137 -12.79 -0.60 5.22
CA TRP A 137 -13.04 -0.50 6.66
C TRP A 137 -13.95 0.65 7.06
N ILE A 138 -14.43 1.44 6.08
CA ILE A 138 -15.48 2.43 6.25
C ILE A 138 -16.45 2.37 5.07
N GLU A 139 -17.72 2.61 5.30
CA GLU A 139 -18.74 2.71 4.26
C GLU A 139 -19.63 3.92 4.48
N ARG A 140 -20.25 4.39 3.40
CA ARG A 140 -21.25 5.47 3.51
C ARG A 140 -22.56 4.89 4.03
N LYS A 141 -23.14 5.55 5.03
CA LYS A 141 -24.46 5.18 5.54
C LYS A 141 -25.55 5.59 4.55
N PRO A 142 -26.65 4.83 4.48
CA PRO A 142 -27.89 5.34 3.93
C PRO A 142 -28.30 6.62 4.67
N GLY A 143 -28.48 7.71 3.94
CA GLY A 143 -28.76 9.02 4.52
C GLY A 143 -27.50 9.82 4.80
N TYR A 144 -27.14 10.05 6.07
CA TYR A 144 -26.05 10.93 6.45
C TYR A 144 -24.99 10.23 7.30
N GLY A 145 -23.74 10.50 7.00
CA GLY A 145 -22.58 10.03 7.78
C GLY A 145 -21.94 8.75 7.23
N TRP A 146 -21.08 8.17 8.06
CA TRP A 146 -20.20 7.06 7.73
C TRP A 146 -20.28 5.97 8.80
N ARG A 147 -20.13 4.73 8.42
CA ARG A 147 -20.03 3.58 9.32
C ARG A 147 -18.65 2.96 9.19
N LEU A 148 -18.00 2.78 10.33
CA LEU A 148 -16.75 2.04 10.43
C LEU A 148 -17.10 0.55 10.52
N LEU A 149 -16.49 -0.26 9.64
CA LEU A 149 -16.81 -1.68 9.52
C LEU A 149 -16.00 -2.50 10.52
N PRO A 150 -16.50 -3.63 10.98
CA PRO A 150 -15.77 -4.50 11.88
C PRO A 150 -14.41 -4.89 11.29
N VAL A 151 -13.35 -4.67 12.06
CA VAL A 151 -11.99 -5.07 11.75
C VAL A 151 -11.41 -5.91 12.87
N ALA A 152 -10.31 -6.59 12.62
CA ALA A 152 -9.69 -7.43 13.63
C ALA A 152 -8.97 -6.56 14.69
N LYS A 153 -9.72 -6.00 15.64
CA LYS A 153 -9.17 -5.11 16.68
C LYS A 153 -8.44 -5.86 17.79
N THR A 154 -8.76 -7.12 18.02
CA THR A 154 -8.20 -7.93 19.10
C THR A 154 -7.20 -8.96 18.57
N PRO A 155 -6.25 -9.42 19.40
CA PRO A 155 -5.37 -10.53 19.03
C PRO A 155 -6.12 -11.78 18.62
N GLU A 156 -7.27 -12.09 19.28
CA GLU A 156 -8.11 -13.23 18.95
C GLU A 156 -8.75 -13.08 17.57
N ALA A 157 -9.35 -11.94 17.26
CA ALA A 157 -9.91 -11.66 15.93
C ALA A 157 -8.82 -11.73 14.85
N GLN A 158 -7.60 -11.27 15.14
CA GLN A 158 -6.46 -11.41 14.25
C GLN A 158 -6.11 -12.89 14.03
N ALA A 159 -6.05 -13.69 15.07
CA ALA A 159 -5.80 -15.13 14.95
C ALA A 159 -6.89 -15.83 14.10
N GLN A 160 -8.15 -15.44 14.25
CA GLN A 160 -9.27 -15.96 13.44
C GLN A 160 -9.08 -15.63 11.96
N LEU A 161 -8.65 -14.40 11.60
CA LEU A 161 -8.34 -14.04 10.21
C LEU A 161 -7.18 -14.85 9.64
N TYR A 162 -6.14 -15.11 10.44
CA TYR A 162 -5.02 -15.94 9.99
C TYR A 162 -5.42 -17.40 9.82
N ARG A 163 -6.34 -17.93 10.66
CA ARG A 163 -6.94 -19.27 10.44
C ARG A 163 -7.71 -19.35 9.12
N MET A 164 -8.47 -18.30 8.76
CA MET A 164 -9.11 -18.24 7.44
C MET A 164 -8.08 -18.27 6.30
N ARG A 165 -7.00 -17.51 6.41
CA ARG A 165 -5.92 -17.52 5.41
C ARG A 165 -5.30 -18.90 5.27
N LEU A 166 -5.04 -19.59 6.38
CA LEU A 166 -4.51 -20.97 6.38
C LEU A 166 -5.42 -21.99 5.69
N LEU A 167 -6.72 -21.76 5.68
CA LEU A 167 -7.68 -22.59 4.98
C LEU A 167 -7.74 -22.27 3.48
N LEU A 168 -7.74 -21.00 3.11
CA LEU A 168 -8.03 -20.54 1.76
C LEU A 168 -6.79 -20.47 0.88
N GLU A 169 -5.70 -19.88 1.36
CA GLU A 169 -4.58 -19.53 0.48
C GLU A 169 -3.76 -20.75 0.04
N PRO A 170 -3.44 -21.74 0.90
CA PRO A 170 -2.82 -22.97 0.43
C PRO A 170 -3.70 -23.77 -0.53
N ALA A 171 -5.02 -23.82 -0.28
CA ALA A 171 -5.97 -24.55 -1.11
C ALA A 171 -6.07 -23.96 -2.53
N ALA A 172 -5.88 -22.67 -2.68
CA ALA A 172 -5.95 -21.99 -3.98
C ALA A 172 -4.94 -22.53 -5.00
N PHE A 173 -3.75 -22.98 -4.57
CA PHE A 173 -2.76 -23.58 -5.47
C PHE A 173 -3.21 -24.93 -6.01
N LEU A 174 -4.09 -25.61 -5.29
CA LEU A 174 -4.60 -26.94 -5.65
C LEU A 174 -5.91 -26.91 -6.45
N GLU A 175 -6.39 -25.70 -6.78
CA GLU A 175 -7.57 -25.54 -7.63
C GLU A 175 -7.28 -26.08 -9.05
N PRO A 176 -8.18 -26.90 -9.64
CA PRO A 176 -8.01 -27.44 -10.99
C PRO A 176 -7.90 -26.34 -12.06
N THR A 177 -8.42 -25.17 -11.73
CA THR A 177 -8.41 -23.99 -12.61
C THR A 177 -7.18 -23.10 -12.43
N PHE A 178 -6.22 -23.49 -11.59
CA PHE A 178 -5.00 -22.70 -11.38
C PHE A 178 -4.22 -22.54 -12.68
N ARG A 179 -3.87 -21.30 -13.03
CA ARG A 179 -3.09 -20.97 -14.23
C ARG A 179 -1.98 -20.01 -13.88
N ILE A 180 -0.75 -20.43 -14.16
CA ILE A 180 0.45 -19.64 -13.89
C ILE A 180 0.57 -18.53 -14.92
N ASP A 181 0.47 -17.29 -14.50
CA ASP A 181 0.84 -16.12 -15.29
C ASP A 181 2.33 -15.81 -15.07
N ARG A 182 3.16 -16.20 -16.03
CA ARG A 182 4.62 -16.01 -15.95
C ARG A 182 5.02 -14.54 -15.87
N GLN A 183 4.29 -13.64 -16.53
CA GLN A 183 4.60 -12.21 -16.51
C GLN A 183 4.33 -11.63 -15.12
N VAL A 184 3.23 -12.04 -14.49
CA VAL A 184 2.91 -11.63 -13.12
C VAL A 184 3.94 -12.18 -12.13
N ILE A 185 4.33 -13.46 -12.25
CA ILE A 185 5.35 -14.06 -11.38
C ILE A 185 6.69 -13.32 -11.49
N GLU A 186 7.14 -13.01 -12.69
CA GLU A 186 8.38 -12.25 -12.92
C GLU A 186 8.31 -10.85 -12.31
N ARG A 187 7.20 -10.15 -12.48
CA ARG A 187 6.98 -8.83 -11.87
C ARG A 187 7.03 -8.90 -10.35
N LEU A 188 6.30 -9.84 -9.74
CA LEU A 188 6.29 -10.04 -8.29
C LEU A 188 7.68 -10.36 -7.76
N ARG A 189 8.42 -11.24 -8.45
CA ARG A 189 9.79 -11.60 -8.09
C ARG A 189 10.69 -10.38 -8.10
N ASN A 190 10.71 -9.62 -9.20
CA ASN A 190 11.53 -8.43 -9.35
C ASN A 190 11.23 -7.37 -8.27
N ASP A 191 9.96 -7.15 -7.94
CA ASP A 191 9.57 -6.20 -6.90
C ASP A 191 10.04 -6.65 -5.51
N LEU A 192 9.91 -7.94 -5.18
CA LEU A 192 10.37 -8.50 -3.90
C LEU A 192 11.90 -8.56 -3.79
N GLU A 193 12.61 -8.84 -4.89
CA GLU A 193 14.07 -8.81 -4.93
C GLU A 193 14.60 -7.41 -4.70
N ARG A 194 14.01 -6.39 -5.33
CA ARG A 194 14.35 -4.99 -5.05
C ARG A 194 14.14 -4.62 -3.58
N ILE A 195 13.07 -5.11 -2.96
CA ILE A 195 12.81 -4.90 -1.53
C ILE A 195 13.87 -5.60 -0.68
N ARG A 196 14.22 -6.86 -0.99
CA ARG A 196 15.22 -7.64 -0.28
C ARG A 196 16.61 -7.00 -0.34
N ASP A 197 17.00 -6.52 -1.52
CA ASP A 197 18.36 -6.04 -1.81
C ASP A 197 18.56 -4.55 -1.47
N SER A 198 17.47 -3.81 -1.23
CA SER A 198 17.55 -2.43 -0.77
C SER A 198 17.87 -2.36 0.74
N THR A 199 18.50 -1.25 1.16
CA THR A 199 18.55 -0.96 2.58
C THR A 199 17.12 -0.72 3.09
N HIS A 200 16.71 -1.47 4.11
CA HIS A 200 15.32 -1.49 4.62
C HIS A 200 14.80 -0.12 5.09
N LEU A 201 15.68 0.87 5.18
CA LEU A 201 15.38 2.26 5.53
C LEU A 201 14.82 3.05 4.35
N GLU A 202 15.02 2.60 3.11
CA GLU A 202 14.66 3.33 1.89
C GLU A 202 13.19 3.13 1.48
N TRP A 203 12.57 2.01 1.90
CA TRP A 203 11.19 1.71 1.54
C TRP A 203 10.23 2.12 2.66
N PRO A 204 9.17 2.90 2.35
CA PRO A 204 8.08 3.14 3.28
C PRO A 204 7.42 1.83 3.72
N ALA A 205 7.05 1.72 4.99
CA ALA A 205 6.46 0.49 5.54
C ALA A 205 5.15 0.07 4.85
N ASP A 206 4.37 1.04 4.39
CA ASP A 206 3.15 0.81 3.61
C ASP A 206 3.44 0.16 2.24
N ARG A 207 4.54 0.50 1.58
CA ARG A 207 4.98 -0.16 0.34
C ARG A 207 5.41 -1.60 0.58
N LEU A 208 6.16 -1.87 1.64
CA LEU A 208 6.57 -3.22 2.02
C LEU A 208 5.35 -4.11 2.28
N HIS A 209 4.38 -3.57 3.02
CA HIS A 209 3.12 -4.26 3.28
C HIS A 209 2.31 -4.49 2.00
N ALA A 210 2.18 -3.47 1.16
CA ALA A 210 1.46 -3.55 -0.10
C ALA A 210 2.04 -4.62 -1.04
N ALA A 211 3.36 -4.77 -1.10
CA ALA A 211 4.01 -5.81 -1.91
C ALA A 211 3.61 -7.22 -1.45
N GLY A 212 3.57 -7.46 -0.12
CA GLY A 212 3.09 -8.72 0.43
C GLY A 212 1.62 -8.99 0.12
N VAL A 213 0.74 -7.98 0.28
CA VAL A 213 -0.69 -8.11 -0.05
C VAL A 213 -0.86 -8.41 -1.53
N THR A 214 -0.14 -7.69 -2.40
CA THR A 214 -0.20 -7.90 -3.87
C THR A 214 0.20 -9.33 -4.23
N LEU A 215 1.28 -9.88 -3.66
CA LEU A 215 1.68 -11.26 -3.89
C LEU A 215 0.55 -12.24 -3.56
N HIS A 216 -0.01 -12.15 -2.37
CA HIS A 216 -1.09 -13.04 -1.95
C HIS A 216 -2.31 -12.93 -2.88
N GLU A 217 -2.73 -11.72 -3.22
CA GLU A 217 -3.90 -11.51 -4.07
C GLU A 217 -3.69 -11.98 -5.51
N GLU A 218 -2.50 -11.77 -6.09
CA GLU A 218 -2.21 -12.25 -7.45
C GLU A 218 -2.12 -13.79 -7.50
N LEU A 219 -1.56 -14.45 -6.49
CA LEU A 219 -1.57 -15.90 -6.40
C LEU A 219 -2.99 -16.46 -6.27
N MET A 220 -3.84 -15.80 -5.47
CA MET A 220 -5.25 -16.17 -5.38
C MET A 220 -6.00 -15.94 -6.69
N ARG A 221 -5.67 -14.90 -7.44
CA ARG A 221 -6.25 -14.64 -8.77
C ARG A 221 -5.90 -15.75 -9.76
N MET A 222 -4.66 -16.28 -9.71
CA MET A 222 -4.21 -17.38 -10.54
C MET A 222 -4.97 -18.69 -10.28
N SER A 223 -5.61 -18.86 -9.11
CA SER A 223 -6.46 -20.03 -8.84
C SER A 223 -7.62 -20.17 -9.83
N GLY A 224 -8.01 -19.07 -10.49
CA GLY A 224 -9.19 -19.04 -11.36
C GLY A 224 -10.51 -19.12 -10.61
N ASN A 225 -10.48 -19.20 -9.26
CA ASN A 225 -11.66 -19.25 -8.41
C ASN A 225 -11.96 -17.85 -7.83
N PRO A 226 -12.97 -17.13 -8.39
CA PRO A 226 -13.29 -15.78 -7.95
C PRO A 226 -13.78 -15.69 -6.50
N PHE A 227 -14.35 -16.75 -5.96
CA PHE A 227 -14.83 -16.79 -4.57
C PHE A 227 -13.67 -16.85 -3.59
N LEU A 228 -12.64 -17.65 -3.86
CA LEU A 228 -11.41 -17.67 -3.07
C LEU A 228 -10.72 -16.30 -3.12
N PHE A 229 -10.58 -15.72 -4.30
CA PHE A 229 -9.97 -14.42 -4.47
C PHE A 229 -10.70 -13.32 -3.66
N GLN A 230 -12.03 -13.24 -3.77
CA GLN A 230 -12.83 -12.26 -3.04
C GLN A 230 -12.76 -12.46 -1.52
N ALA A 231 -12.76 -13.72 -1.05
CA ALA A 231 -12.64 -14.01 0.37
C ALA A 231 -11.29 -13.55 0.94
N VAL A 232 -10.19 -13.81 0.24
CA VAL A 232 -8.85 -13.37 0.65
C VAL A 232 -8.72 -11.85 0.60
N GLN A 233 -9.25 -11.19 -0.43
CA GLN A 233 -9.30 -9.72 -0.47
C GLN A 233 -10.03 -9.14 0.74
N ARG A 234 -11.19 -9.71 1.12
CA ARG A 234 -11.93 -9.26 2.29
C ARG A 234 -11.11 -9.43 3.57
N VAL A 235 -10.45 -10.57 3.75
CA VAL A 235 -9.56 -10.83 4.90
C VAL A 235 -8.42 -9.82 4.94
N ASN A 236 -7.79 -9.55 3.79
CA ASN A 236 -6.71 -8.57 3.68
C ASN A 236 -7.16 -7.16 4.09
N ARG A 237 -8.35 -6.73 3.69
CA ARG A 237 -8.93 -5.44 4.11
C ARG A 237 -9.16 -5.37 5.62
N MET A 238 -9.74 -6.42 6.21
CA MET A 238 -10.05 -6.46 7.64
C MET A 238 -8.80 -6.45 8.53
N ARG A 239 -7.68 -7.02 8.08
CA ARG A 239 -6.42 -7.04 8.84
C ARG A 239 -5.56 -5.78 8.67
N ARG A 240 -5.78 -4.99 7.62
CA ARG A 240 -4.90 -3.89 7.19
C ARG A 240 -4.65 -2.85 8.29
N LEU A 241 -5.68 -2.45 9.02
CA LEU A 241 -5.56 -1.44 10.08
C LEU A 241 -4.66 -1.88 11.23
N LEU A 242 -4.69 -3.17 11.60
CA LEU A 242 -3.79 -3.71 12.62
C LEU A 242 -2.35 -3.83 12.13
N GLU A 243 -2.17 -4.03 10.85
CA GLU A 243 -0.85 -4.12 10.23
C GLU A 243 -0.13 -2.76 10.27
N TYR A 244 -0.82 -1.64 10.19
CA TYR A 244 -0.21 -0.31 10.36
C TYR A 244 0.51 -0.16 11.71
N ARG A 245 0.01 -0.77 12.79
CA ARG A 245 0.69 -0.80 14.09
C ARG A 245 1.94 -1.68 14.10
N SER A 246 1.94 -2.75 13.32
CA SER A 246 3.05 -3.70 13.23
C SER A 246 4.08 -3.32 12.16
N MET A 247 3.84 -2.28 11.36
CA MET A 247 4.75 -1.79 10.32
C MET A 247 6.06 -1.21 10.86
N ILE A 248 6.16 -1.00 12.18
CA ILE A 248 7.38 -0.53 12.84
C ILE A 248 8.47 -1.62 12.84
N ASP A 249 8.10 -2.90 12.74
CA ASP A 249 9.03 -4.01 12.69
C ASP A 249 9.48 -4.34 11.27
N ARG A 250 10.48 -3.60 10.80
CA ARG A 250 11.05 -3.78 9.45
C ARG A 250 11.78 -5.11 9.29
N ALA A 251 12.41 -5.64 10.34
CA ALA A 251 13.11 -6.91 10.30
C ALA A 251 12.14 -8.06 9.97
N ARG A 252 10.93 -7.99 10.52
CA ARG A 252 9.84 -8.92 10.17
C ARG A 252 9.46 -8.84 8.69
N LEU A 253 9.27 -7.64 8.15
CA LEU A 253 8.89 -7.46 6.74
C LEU A 253 9.93 -8.02 5.77
N VAL A 254 11.22 -7.93 6.13
CA VAL A 254 12.31 -8.55 5.36
C VAL A 254 12.23 -10.07 5.39
N THR A 255 11.98 -10.63 6.57
CA THR A 255 11.81 -12.08 6.72
C THR A 255 10.62 -12.58 5.89
N GLU A 256 9.50 -11.87 5.93
CA GLU A 256 8.31 -12.16 5.12
C GLU A 256 8.62 -12.06 3.62
N THR A 257 9.39 -11.06 3.19
CA THR A 257 9.82 -10.91 1.79
C THR A 257 10.65 -12.11 1.31
N LYS A 258 11.54 -12.63 2.14
CA LYS A 258 12.31 -13.85 1.81
C LYS A 258 11.40 -15.07 1.68
N GLU A 259 10.46 -15.24 2.61
CA GLU A 259 9.47 -16.33 2.55
C GLU A 259 8.59 -16.23 1.28
N HIS A 260 8.22 -15.02 0.88
CA HIS A 260 7.46 -14.78 -0.36
C HIS A 260 8.25 -15.20 -1.61
N LEU A 261 9.55 -14.86 -1.69
CA LEU A 261 10.42 -15.30 -2.79
C LEU A 261 10.57 -16.83 -2.84
N GLU A 262 10.63 -17.50 -1.67
CA GLU A 262 10.64 -18.97 -1.61
C GLU A 262 9.35 -19.58 -2.17
N ILE A 263 8.19 -18.98 -1.93
CA ILE A 263 6.91 -19.43 -2.48
C ILE A 263 6.87 -19.29 -4.01
N LEU A 264 7.41 -18.18 -4.55
CA LEU A 264 7.40 -17.96 -6.01
C LEU A 264 8.24 -18.96 -6.79
N LYS A 265 9.27 -19.58 -6.19
CA LYS A 265 10.12 -20.57 -6.87
C LYS A 265 9.33 -21.78 -7.37
N PRO A 266 8.63 -22.55 -6.52
CA PRO A 266 7.84 -23.69 -6.95
C PRO A 266 6.67 -23.28 -7.84
N VAL A 267 6.04 -22.09 -7.62
CA VAL A 267 5.00 -21.61 -8.53
C VAL A 267 5.56 -21.43 -9.95
N ALA A 268 6.73 -20.81 -10.11
CA ALA A 268 7.37 -20.63 -11.41
C ALA A 268 7.75 -21.97 -12.07
N ALA A 269 8.10 -22.98 -11.27
CA ALA A 269 8.43 -24.34 -11.72
C ALA A 269 7.19 -25.20 -12.01
N GLY A 270 5.99 -24.78 -11.61
CA GLY A 270 4.76 -25.56 -11.75
C GLY A 270 4.51 -26.58 -10.62
N ASP A 271 5.33 -26.55 -9.57
CA ASP A 271 5.12 -27.40 -8.38
C ASP A 271 4.16 -26.70 -7.40
N LEU A 272 2.87 -26.85 -7.69
CA LEU A 272 1.82 -26.20 -6.92
C LEU A 272 1.58 -26.86 -5.55
N VAL A 273 2.01 -28.12 -5.38
CA VAL A 273 1.92 -28.82 -4.09
C VAL A 273 2.94 -28.24 -3.13
N GLU A 274 4.18 -28.06 -3.55
CA GLU A 274 5.22 -27.43 -2.75
C GLU A 274 4.87 -25.94 -2.48
N ALA A 275 4.33 -25.22 -3.47
CA ALA A 275 3.88 -23.86 -3.30
C ALA A 275 2.79 -23.75 -2.21
N SER A 276 1.81 -24.65 -2.20
CA SER A 276 0.75 -24.77 -1.17
C SER A 276 1.34 -25.01 0.21
N PHE A 277 2.31 -25.92 0.33
CA PHE A 277 2.99 -26.22 1.59
C PHE A 277 3.77 -24.99 2.12
N LEU A 278 4.52 -24.32 1.25
CA LEU A 278 5.29 -23.13 1.62
C LEU A 278 4.37 -21.97 2.03
N MET A 279 3.26 -21.78 1.33
CA MET A 279 2.27 -20.76 1.69
C MET A 279 1.68 -21.04 3.08
N ARG A 280 1.29 -22.28 3.38
CA ARG A 280 0.80 -22.68 4.71
C ARG A 280 1.83 -22.37 5.78
N ARG A 281 3.08 -22.76 5.57
CA ARG A 281 4.19 -22.52 6.51
C ARG A 281 4.44 -21.02 6.73
N HIS A 282 4.40 -20.23 5.66
CA HIS A 282 4.54 -18.78 5.74
C HIS A 282 3.45 -18.14 6.62
N ILE A 283 2.19 -18.45 6.37
CA ILE A 283 1.06 -17.87 7.11
C ILE A 283 1.11 -18.29 8.58
N GLN A 284 1.46 -19.55 8.88
CA GLN A 284 1.60 -20.04 10.23
C GLN A 284 2.70 -19.32 11.00
N ARG A 285 3.88 -19.17 10.41
CA ARG A 285 4.99 -18.40 11.01
C ARG A 285 4.65 -16.92 11.20
N ALA A 286 3.91 -16.33 10.26
CA ALA A 286 3.45 -14.95 10.40
C ALA A 286 2.51 -14.79 11.59
N LEU A 287 1.61 -15.76 11.84
CA LEU A 287 0.73 -15.78 13.01
C LEU A 287 1.55 -15.92 14.32
N GLU A 288 2.48 -16.86 14.37
CA GLU A 288 3.35 -17.09 15.54
C GLU A 288 4.16 -15.83 15.89
N ARG A 289 4.77 -15.16 14.91
CA ARG A 289 5.49 -13.89 15.12
C ARG A 289 4.60 -12.81 15.72
N LYS A 290 3.34 -12.74 15.31
CA LYS A 290 2.38 -11.76 15.85
C LYS A 290 1.97 -12.06 17.27
N HIS A 291 1.78 -13.32 17.61
CA HIS A 291 1.50 -13.75 19.00
C HIS A 291 2.67 -13.43 19.91
N ALA A 292 3.90 -13.72 19.50
CA ALA A 292 5.11 -13.39 20.27
C ALA A 292 5.26 -11.87 20.50
N ALA A 293 4.98 -11.05 19.48
CA ALA A 293 5.01 -9.59 19.60
C ALA A 293 3.91 -9.02 20.50
N ALA A 294 2.75 -9.66 20.57
CA ALA A 294 1.65 -9.29 21.47
C ALA A 294 1.98 -9.67 22.93
N GLY A 295 2.54 -10.84 23.16
CA GLY A 295 2.98 -11.31 24.49
C GLY A 295 4.07 -10.45 25.11
N ASN A 296 5.06 -10.02 24.32
CA ASN A 296 6.12 -9.12 24.79
C ASN A 296 5.62 -7.72 25.21
N LYS A 297 4.49 -7.24 24.66
CA LYS A 297 3.91 -5.93 25.04
C LYS A 297 3.19 -5.98 26.38
N LEU A 298 2.71 -7.13 26.82
CA LEU A 298 2.06 -7.33 28.12
C LEU A 298 3.05 -7.34 29.30
N HIS A 299 4.35 -7.60 29.04
CA HIS A 299 5.40 -7.61 30.07
C HIS A 299 6.17 -6.27 30.22
N LEU A 300 5.84 -5.24 29.43
CA LEU A 300 6.51 -3.94 29.43
C LEU A 300 5.63 -2.77 29.89
N SER A 301 4.48 -3.04 30.50
CA SER A 301 3.72 -2.00 31.20
C SER A 301 4.01 -2.09 32.70
N PRO A 302 4.59 -1.02 33.30
CA PRO A 302 4.78 -0.93 34.75
C PRO A 302 3.46 -0.75 35.47
#